data_57acd8dd988f3fc39a02f968d6164996
#
_entry.id   57acd8dd988f3fc39a02f968d6164996
#
_cell.length_a   1.000
_cell.length_b   1.000
_cell.length_c   1.000
_cell.angle_alpha   90.00
_cell.angle_beta   90.00
_cell.angle_gamma   90.00
#
_symmetry.space_group_name_H-M   'P 1'
#
loop_
_entity.id
_entity.type
_entity.pdbx_description
1 polymer ?
#
loop_
_entity_poly.entity_id
_entity_poly.type
_entity_poly.pdbx_seq_one_letter_code
_entity_poly.pdbx_strand_id
1 'polypeptide(L)'
;MTELRKTQIVVLYHSGYGHTEQVAQHIVKGTESVSDVATVLMSVAEIDWSALAQADALIFGAPTYMGSVSAAFKQFMDDSSKIWFQLGWQDKLAAGFTNSGALSGDKQVALQQLQTFAAQ
;
A
#
# COMPACT_ATOMS: atom_id res chain seq x y z
N MET A 1 18.21 3.49 -29.52
CA MET A 1 17.92 4.44 -28.43
C MET A 1 17.19 3.71 -27.34
N THR A 2 17.66 3.84 -26.12
CA THR A 2 17.06 3.16 -24.99
C THR A 2 16.02 4.07 -24.35
N GLU A 3 14.77 3.64 -24.30
CA GLU A 3 13.76 4.36 -23.54
C GLU A 3 13.98 4.15 -22.06
N LEU A 4 13.84 5.20 -21.28
CA LEU A 4 13.88 5.08 -19.83
C LEU A 4 12.61 4.38 -19.35
N ARG A 5 12.79 3.36 -18.53
CA ARG A 5 11.66 2.67 -17.92
C ARG A 5 10.97 3.59 -16.93
N LYS A 6 9.64 3.64 -16.98
CA LYS A 6 8.87 4.36 -15.97
C LYS A 6 8.98 3.66 -14.62
N THR A 7 9.08 4.45 -13.57
CA THR A 7 8.98 3.93 -12.20
C THR A 7 7.57 3.44 -11.95
N GLN A 8 7.45 2.20 -11.48
CA GLN A 8 6.16 1.56 -11.24
C GLN A 8 5.79 1.68 -9.78
N ILE A 9 4.66 2.31 -9.49
CA ILE A 9 4.15 2.47 -8.13
C ILE A 9 2.80 1.75 -8.05
N VAL A 10 2.61 0.93 -7.02
CA VAL A 10 1.31 0.36 -6.69
C VAL A 10 0.83 0.97 -5.38
N VAL A 11 -0.37 1.53 -5.40
CA VAL A 11 -1.08 1.97 -4.20
C VAL A 11 -2.10 0.88 -3.87
N LEU A 12 -1.82 0.11 -2.82
CA LEU A 12 -2.67 -1.00 -2.39
C LEU A 12 -3.41 -0.61 -1.13
N TYR A 13 -4.73 -0.75 -1.13
CA TYR A 13 -5.55 -0.28 -0.02
C TYR A 13 -6.69 -1.24 0.29
N HIS A 14 -7.19 -1.14 1.52
CA HIS A 14 -8.51 -1.62 1.92
C HIS A 14 -9.38 -0.44 2.31
N SER A 15 -10.63 -0.44 1.87
CA SER A 15 -11.61 0.57 2.27
C SER A 15 -12.93 -0.12 2.61
N GLY A 16 -13.39 0.05 3.86
CA GLY A 16 -14.66 -0.50 4.30
C GLY A 16 -15.82 0.45 4.04
N TYR A 17 -15.60 1.75 4.16
CA TYR A 17 -16.63 2.78 4.06
C TYR A 17 -16.38 3.80 2.96
N GLY A 18 -15.33 3.64 2.18
CA GLY A 18 -15.01 4.54 1.07
C GLY A 18 -14.02 5.66 1.39
N HIS A 19 -13.74 5.93 2.65
CA HIS A 19 -12.85 7.06 3.03
C HIS A 19 -11.39 6.76 2.69
N THR A 20 -10.91 5.56 2.99
CA THR A 20 -9.54 5.16 2.65
C THR A 20 -9.34 5.14 1.14
N GLU A 21 -10.37 4.72 0.39
CA GLU A 21 -10.32 4.76 -1.07
C GLU A 21 -10.13 6.18 -1.59
N GLN A 22 -10.84 7.16 -1.01
CA GLN A 22 -10.67 8.56 -1.40
C GLN A 22 -9.26 9.06 -1.14
N VAL A 23 -8.68 8.71 0.00
CA VAL A 23 -7.28 9.06 0.30
C VAL A 23 -6.35 8.41 -0.72
N ALA A 24 -6.58 7.14 -1.02
CA ALA A 24 -5.78 6.42 -2.03
C ALA A 24 -5.86 7.10 -3.40
N GLN A 25 -7.04 7.54 -3.82
CA GLN A 25 -7.21 8.23 -5.09
C GLN A 25 -6.44 9.55 -5.12
N HIS A 26 -6.42 10.29 -4.02
CA HIS A 26 -5.63 11.53 -3.93
C HIS A 26 -4.12 11.25 -3.98
N ILE A 27 -3.68 10.17 -3.37
CA ILE A 27 -2.28 9.75 -3.45
C ILE A 27 -1.91 9.41 -4.89
N VAL A 28 -2.78 8.71 -5.61
CA VAL A 28 -2.56 8.39 -7.03
C VAL A 28 -2.43 9.67 -7.85
N LYS A 29 -3.27 10.66 -7.61
CA LYS A 29 -3.14 11.96 -8.31
C LYS A 29 -1.78 12.59 -8.06
N GLY A 30 -1.28 12.49 -6.83
CA GLY A 30 0.06 13.00 -6.50
C GLY A 30 1.15 12.26 -7.24
N THR A 31 1.11 10.94 -7.28
CA THR A 31 2.14 10.16 -7.98
C THR A 31 2.08 10.39 -9.48
N GLU A 32 0.88 10.49 -10.04
CA GLU A 32 0.70 10.72 -11.49
C GLU A 32 1.16 12.11 -11.92
N SER A 33 1.28 13.05 -11.00
CA SER A 33 1.80 14.39 -11.32
C SER A 33 3.31 14.40 -11.56
N VAL A 34 4.01 13.32 -11.23
CA VAL A 34 5.44 13.19 -11.43
C VAL A 34 5.69 12.53 -12.78
N SER A 35 6.59 13.12 -13.57
CA SER A 35 6.92 12.55 -14.89
C SER A 35 7.64 11.21 -14.73
N ASP A 36 7.45 10.33 -15.70
CA ASP A 36 8.10 9.02 -15.76
C ASP A 36 7.69 8.08 -14.62
N VAL A 37 6.49 8.28 -14.08
CA VAL A 37 5.89 7.40 -13.06
C VAL A 37 4.61 6.81 -13.62
N ALA A 38 4.45 5.50 -13.48
CA ALA A 38 3.20 4.79 -13.77
C ALA A 38 2.65 4.26 -12.45
N THR A 39 1.40 4.55 -12.17
CA THR A 39 0.76 4.18 -10.90
C THR A 39 -0.42 3.26 -11.13
N VAL A 40 -0.52 2.21 -10.33
CA VAL A 40 -1.68 1.31 -10.29
C VAL A 40 -2.35 1.46 -8.94
N LEU A 41 -3.66 1.68 -8.95
CA LEU A 41 -4.49 1.69 -7.74
C LEU A 41 -5.10 0.29 -7.60
N MET A 42 -4.91 -0.34 -6.43
CA MET A 42 -5.28 -1.73 -6.23
C MET A 42 -5.99 -1.91 -4.89
N SER A 43 -7.14 -2.58 -4.92
CA SER A 43 -7.84 -2.97 -3.69
C SER A 43 -7.38 -4.34 -3.24
N VAL A 44 -7.31 -4.56 -1.91
CA VAL A 44 -7.01 -5.89 -1.37
C VAL A 44 -8.09 -6.92 -1.73
N ALA A 45 -9.26 -6.48 -2.20
CA ALA A 45 -10.31 -7.38 -2.67
C ALA A 45 -9.96 -8.05 -4.01
N GLU A 46 -9.09 -7.42 -4.80
CA GLU A 46 -8.69 -7.93 -6.11
C GLU A 46 -7.19 -7.71 -6.30
N ILE A 47 -6.39 -8.56 -5.69
CA ILE A 47 -4.93 -8.40 -5.69
C ILE A 47 -4.34 -9.00 -6.95
N ASP A 48 -3.54 -8.19 -7.65
CA ASP A 48 -2.70 -8.63 -8.76
C ASP A 48 -1.26 -8.76 -8.23
N TRP A 49 -0.89 -9.95 -7.85
CA TRP A 49 0.43 -10.23 -7.28
C TRP A 49 1.56 -9.98 -8.27
N SER A 50 1.29 -10.16 -9.56
CA SER A 50 2.28 -9.89 -10.61
C SER A 50 2.62 -8.40 -10.68
N ALA A 51 1.61 -7.54 -10.61
CA ALA A 51 1.84 -6.09 -10.59
C ALA A 51 2.64 -5.67 -9.35
N LEU A 52 2.36 -6.29 -8.20
CA LEU A 52 3.12 -6.02 -6.98
C LEU A 52 4.58 -6.45 -7.14
N ALA A 53 4.83 -7.59 -7.77
CA ALA A 53 6.18 -8.08 -7.99
C ALA A 53 6.99 -7.14 -8.90
N GLN A 54 6.34 -6.51 -9.87
CA GLN A 54 6.99 -5.63 -10.82
C GLN A 54 7.14 -4.19 -10.32
N ALA A 55 6.50 -3.84 -9.21
CA ALA A 55 6.53 -2.48 -8.69
C ALA A 55 7.92 -2.14 -8.15
N ASP A 56 8.30 -0.88 -8.31
CA ASP A 56 9.50 -0.31 -7.69
C ASP A 56 9.19 0.24 -6.31
N ALA A 57 7.95 0.65 -6.09
CA ALA A 57 7.48 1.18 -4.82
C ALA A 57 6.07 0.70 -4.53
N LEU A 58 5.81 0.43 -3.25
CA LEU A 58 4.51 0.00 -2.76
C LEU A 58 4.05 1.00 -1.71
N ILE A 59 2.83 1.53 -1.89
CA ILE A 59 2.20 2.41 -0.91
C ILE A 59 0.99 1.66 -0.35
N PHE A 60 1.03 1.38 0.96
CA PHE A 60 -0.01 0.59 1.62
C PHE A 60 -0.96 1.49 2.39
N GLY A 61 -2.26 1.30 2.20
CA GLY A 61 -3.28 2.06 2.90
C GLY A 61 -4.33 1.18 3.53
N ALA A 62 -4.64 1.45 4.80
CA ALA A 62 -5.67 0.71 5.53
C ALA A 62 -6.35 1.63 6.53
N PRO A 63 -7.67 1.46 6.75
CA PRO A 63 -8.31 2.19 7.84
C PRO A 63 -7.85 1.65 9.18
N THR A 64 -7.92 2.50 10.20
CA THR A 64 -7.63 2.09 11.58
C THR A 64 -8.95 1.67 12.23
N TYR A 65 -9.08 0.36 12.48
CA TYR A 65 -10.24 -0.22 13.16
C TYR A 65 -9.79 -0.81 14.49
N MET A 66 -10.41 -0.37 15.58
CA MET A 66 -10.10 -0.86 16.93
C MET A 66 -8.58 -0.82 17.22
N GLY A 67 -7.94 0.27 16.85
CA GLY A 67 -6.53 0.50 17.14
C GLY A 67 -5.54 -0.27 16.26
N SER A 68 -5.98 -0.78 15.11
CA SER A 68 -5.16 -1.65 14.27
C SER A 68 -5.52 -1.45 12.81
N VAL A 69 -4.67 -1.93 11.91
CA VAL A 69 -5.07 -2.06 10.50
C VAL A 69 -6.28 -3.00 10.43
N SER A 70 -7.11 -2.82 9.41
CA SER A 70 -8.31 -3.63 9.22
C SER A 70 -7.95 -5.11 9.03
N ALA A 71 -8.91 -6.00 9.36
CA ALA A 71 -8.73 -7.43 9.18
C ALA A 71 -8.43 -7.79 7.73
N ALA A 72 -9.11 -7.15 6.78
CA ALA A 72 -8.87 -7.41 5.36
C ALA A 72 -7.45 -7.04 4.95
N PHE A 73 -6.89 -5.96 5.48
CA PHE A 73 -5.51 -5.58 5.17
C PHE A 73 -4.53 -6.56 5.86
N LYS A 74 -4.82 -6.97 7.08
CA LYS A 74 -3.98 -7.96 7.76
C LYS A 74 -3.96 -9.29 7.01
N GLN A 75 -5.09 -9.67 6.41
CA GLN A 75 -5.15 -10.87 5.57
C GLN A 75 -4.19 -10.76 4.38
N PHE A 76 -4.15 -9.59 3.73
CA PHE A 76 -3.17 -9.35 2.67
C PHE A 76 -1.74 -9.50 3.21
N MET A 77 -1.45 -8.92 4.38
CA MET A 77 -0.12 -9.04 4.99
C MET A 77 0.25 -10.50 5.21
N ASP A 78 -0.67 -11.30 5.74
CA ASP A 78 -0.44 -12.72 5.96
C ASP A 78 -0.24 -13.47 4.64
N ASP A 79 -1.02 -13.13 3.62
CA ASP A 79 -0.92 -13.77 2.30
C ASP A 79 0.41 -13.47 1.61
N SER A 80 1.05 -12.35 1.95
CA SER A 80 2.35 -11.99 1.39
C SER A 80 3.52 -12.78 1.98
N SER A 81 3.28 -13.63 2.96
CA SER A 81 4.33 -14.36 3.64
C SER A 81 5.18 -15.23 2.70
N LYS A 82 4.58 -15.75 1.64
CA LYS A 82 5.31 -16.53 0.63
C LYS A 82 6.35 -15.68 -0.08
N ILE A 83 5.99 -14.43 -0.35
CA ILE A 83 6.88 -13.48 -1.02
C ILE A 83 8.02 -13.09 -0.06
N TRP A 84 7.67 -12.85 1.20
CA TRP A 84 8.67 -12.57 2.23
C TRP A 84 9.68 -13.70 2.35
N PHE A 85 9.21 -14.93 2.36
CA PHE A 85 10.09 -16.10 2.49
C PHE A 85 11.12 -16.17 1.36
N GLN A 86 10.73 -15.70 0.17
CA GLN A 86 11.60 -15.71 -1.02
C GLN A 86 12.34 -14.38 -1.22
N LEU A 87 12.19 -13.42 -0.30
CA LEU A 87 12.73 -12.07 -0.42
C LEU A 87 12.29 -11.36 -1.71
N GLY A 88 11.07 -11.65 -2.15
CA GLY A 88 10.58 -11.20 -3.45
C GLY A 88 10.38 -9.69 -3.58
N TRP A 89 10.17 -9.00 -2.45
CA TRP A 89 10.02 -7.53 -2.45
C TRP A 89 11.21 -6.82 -1.82
N GLN A 90 12.32 -7.51 -1.66
CA GLN A 90 13.52 -6.91 -1.08
C GLN A 90 13.94 -5.68 -1.89
N ASP A 91 14.31 -4.63 -1.19
CA ASP A 91 14.79 -3.37 -1.75
C ASP A 91 13.75 -2.54 -2.51
N LYS A 92 12.46 -2.91 -2.46
CA LYS A 92 11.42 -2.02 -2.95
C LYS A 92 11.24 -0.86 -1.97
N LEU A 93 10.93 0.31 -2.50
CA LEU A 93 10.52 1.44 -1.66
C LEU A 93 9.13 1.18 -1.10
N ALA A 94 8.88 1.60 0.13
CA ALA A 94 7.59 1.42 0.76
C ALA A 94 7.18 2.66 1.53
N ALA A 95 5.88 2.91 1.53
CA ALA A 95 5.24 3.97 2.32
C ALA A 95 3.88 3.47 2.77
N GLY A 96 3.31 4.13 3.76
CA GLY A 96 2.00 3.73 4.27
C GLY A 96 1.16 4.91 4.69
N PHE A 97 -0.16 4.71 4.68
CA PHE A 97 -1.12 5.70 5.14
C PHE A 97 -2.29 5.03 5.83
N THR A 98 -2.93 5.77 6.70
CA THR A 98 -4.12 5.32 7.40
C THR A 98 -5.06 6.49 7.64
N ASN A 99 -6.28 6.19 8.01
CA ASN A 99 -7.27 7.18 8.42
C ASN A 99 -8.15 6.56 9.50
N SER A 100 -8.85 7.42 10.23
CA SER A 100 -9.78 7.00 11.27
C SER A 100 -10.91 8.00 11.40
N GLY A 101 -12.00 7.59 12.04
CA GLY A 101 -13.11 8.48 12.33
C GLY A 101 -12.84 9.43 13.49
N ALA A 102 -11.92 9.10 14.39
CA ALA A 102 -11.56 9.94 15.53
C ALA A 102 -10.28 10.74 15.21
N LEU A 103 -10.09 11.87 15.91
CA LEU A 103 -8.95 12.75 15.65
C LEU A 103 -7.61 12.04 15.80
N SER A 104 -7.36 11.37 16.92
CA SER A 104 -6.15 10.56 17.06
C SER A 104 -6.38 9.12 16.65
N GLY A 105 -7.47 8.48 17.12
CA GLY A 105 -7.99 7.21 16.64
C GLY A 105 -7.02 6.04 16.64
N ASP A 106 -5.94 6.13 17.43
CA ASP A 106 -4.89 5.10 17.49
C ASP A 106 -4.22 4.85 16.14
N LYS A 107 -4.24 5.83 15.26
CA LYS A 107 -3.60 5.75 13.95
C LYS A 107 -2.10 5.45 14.05
N GLN A 108 -1.47 5.88 15.15
CA GLN A 108 -0.05 5.58 15.37
C GLN A 108 0.21 4.09 15.35
N VAL A 109 -0.66 3.28 15.99
CA VAL A 109 -0.48 1.82 16.01
C VAL A 109 -0.59 1.23 14.62
N ALA A 110 -1.59 1.66 13.84
CA ALA A 110 -1.74 1.18 12.46
C ALA A 110 -0.53 1.55 11.61
N LEU A 111 -0.01 2.77 11.75
CA LEU A 111 1.19 3.19 11.01
C LEU A 111 2.42 2.38 11.43
N GLN A 112 2.55 2.06 12.72
CA GLN A 112 3.65 1.21 13.19
C GLN A 112 3.54 -0.20 12.62
N GLN A 113 2.33 -0.74 12.50
CA GLN A 113 2.12 -2.04 11.87
C GLN A 113 2.55 -2.02 10.40
N LEU A 114 2.17 -0.97 9.66
CA LEU A 114 2.58 -0.84 8.26
C LEU A 114 4.10 -0.68 8.14
N GLN A 115 4.72 0.08 9.04
CA GLN A 115 6.17 0.23 9.05
C GLN A 115 6.87 -1.09 9.33
N THR A 116 6.39 -1.84 10.31
CA THR A 116 6.95 -3.15 10.64
C THR A 116 6.81 -4.11 9.45
N PHE A 117 5.65 -4.10 8.81
CA PHE A 117 5.42 -4.90 7.61
C PHE A 117 6.39 -4.53 6.50
N ALA A 118 6.56 -3.25 6.25
CA ALA A 118 7.47 -2.78 5.20
C ALA A 118 8.92 -3.14 5.49
N ALA A 119 9.31 -3.22 6.75
CA ALA A 119 10.68 -3.55 7.14
C ALA A 119 11.01 -5.04 6.99
N GLN A 120 9.97 -5.89 6.89
CA GLN A 120 10.18 -7.32 6.71
C GLN A 120 10.81 -7.59 5.35
#